data_e27b28137195600c4f7914c5da3fa74c
#
_entry.id   e27b28137195600c4f7914c5da3fa74c
#
_cell.length_a   1.000
_cell.length_b   1.000
_cell.length_c   1.000
_cell.angle_alpha   90.00
_cell.angle_beta   90.00
_cell.angle_gamma   90.00
#
_symmetry.space_group_name_H-M   'P 1'
#
loop_
_entity.id
_entity.type
_entity.pdbx_description
1 polymer ?
#
loop_
_entity_poly.entity_id
_entity_poly.type
_entity_poly.pdbx_seq_one_letter_code
_entity_poly.pdbx_strand_id
1 'polypeptide(L)'
;MGNMVHMTMLEDLKRAAWARTSPVSGQPSAWEFRKDCLGNLVRYSDFGNRHSPFGWELDYIVPRSLGGSTDPENLQALHWKATAARNEHVPASIHRRPDFVTAA
;
A
#
# COMPACT_ATOMS: atom_id res chain seq x y z
N MET A 1 12.82 1.03 24.07
CA MET A 1 13.32 1.86 22.97
C MET A 1 13.28 1.13 21.64
N GLY A 2 13.74 -0.13 21.59
CA GLY A 2 13.73 -0.89 20.35
C GLY A 2 12.35 -1.08 19.76
N ASN A 3 11.35 -1.34 20.58
CA ASN A 3 9.98 -1.55 20.10
C ASN A 3 9.40 -0.27 19.51
N MET A 4 9.73 0.87 20.09
CA MET A 4 9.27 2.15 19.57
C MET A 4 9.88 2.43 18.20
N VAL A 5 11.13 2.03 17.99
CA VAL A 5 11.79 2.21 16.70
C VAL A 5 11.06 1.42 15.62
N HIS A 6 10.70 0.16 15.90
CA HIS A 6 9.98 -0.66 14.94
C HIS A 6 8.60 -0.08 14.64
N MET A 7 7.88 0.37 15.66
CA MET A 7 6.56 0.98 15.45
C MET A 7 6.70 2.26 14.64
N THR A 8 7.74 3.05 14.92
CA THR A 8 8.00 4.29 14.19
C THR A 8 8.29 3.98 12.72
N MET A 9 9.04 2.92 12.45
CA MET A 9 9.34 2.54 11.07
C MET A 9 8.07 2.20 10.30
N LEU A 10 7.18 1.41 10.89
CA LEU A 10 5.93 1.07 10.21
C LEU A 10 5.08 2.31 9.97
N GLU A 11 4.96 3.17 10.97
CA GLU A 11 4.20 4.40 10.83
C GLU A 11 4.80 5.30 9.76
N ASP A 12 6.12 5.38 9.70
CA ASP A 12 6.79 6.18 8.68
C ASP A 12 6.52 5.64 7.28
N LEU A 13 6.55 4.32 7.12
CA LEU A 13 6.25 3.70 5.83
C LEU A 13 4.79 3.92 5.44
N LYS A 14 3.88 3.80 6.38
CA LYS A 14 2.47 4.06 6.12
C LYS A 14 2.26 5.50 5.68
N ARG A 15 2.90 6.44 6.37
CA ARG A 15 2.75 7.86 6.02
C ARG A 15 3.36 8.18 4.68
N ALA A 16 4.49 7.57 4.36
CA ALA A 16 5.12 7.76 3.05
C ALA A 16 4.21 7.25 1.93
N ALA A 17 3.61 6.08 2.14
CA ALA A 17 2.68 5.52 1.16
C ALA A 17 1.40 6.35 1.08
N TRP A 18 0.90 6.81 2.22
CA TRP A 18 -0.30 7.65 2.27
C TRP A 18 -0.11 8.98 1.57
N ALA A 19 1.11 9.53 1.64
CA ALA A 19 1.42 10.79 0.98
C ALA A 19 1.28 10.73 -0.53
N ARG A 20 1.30 9.53 -1.11
CA ARG A 20 1.13 9.36 -2.55
C ARG A 20 -0.32 9.24 -2.96
N THR A 21 -1.24 9.22 -2.00
CA THR A 21 -2.66 9.24 -2.32
C THR A 21 -3.10 10.65 -2.71
N SER A 22 -4.28 10.74 -3.29
CA SER A 22 -4.83 12.01 -3.75
C SER A 22 -6.00 12.45 -2.87
N PRO A 23 -6.21 13.76 -2.71
CA PRO A 23 -7.36 14.24 -1.96
C PRO A 23 -8.67 13.86 -2.62
N VAL A 24 -9.71 13.73 -1.80
CA VAL A 24 -11.05 13.51 -2.30
C VAL A 24 -11.58 14.84 -2.82
N SER A 25 -12.18 14.82 -4.00
CA SER A 25 -12.73 16.02 -4.60
C SER A 25 -13.75 16.67 -3.69
N GLY A 26 -13.61 17.98 -3.50
CA GLY A 26 -14.49 18.73 -2.60
C GLY A 26 -14.11 18.69 -1.14
N GLN A 27 -13.11 17.90 -0.77
CA GLN A 27 -12.64 17.79 0.61
C GLN A 27 -11.11 17.72 0.65
N PRO A 28 -10.43 18.73 0.12
CA PRO A 28 -8.97 18.65 -0.01
C PRO A 28 -8.24 18.59 1.35
N SER A 29 -8.86 19.06 2.41
CA SER A 29 -8.25 19.05 3.73
C SER A 29 -8.50 17.76 4.51
N ALA A 30 -9.38 16.88 4.00
CA ALA A 30 -9.68 15.62 4.67
C ALA A 30 -8.52 14.66 4.47
N TRP A 31 -7.81 14.35 5.54
CA TRP A 31 -6.66 13.45 5.44
C TRP A 31 -7.04 11.99 5.70
N GLU A 32 -8.15 11.76 6.39
CA GLU A 32 -8.59 10.43 6.78
C GLU A 32 -9.02 9.60 5.57
N PHE A 33 -9.74 10.23 4.63
CA PHE A 33 -10.16 9.59 3.39
C PHE A 33 -9.40 10.20 2.22
N ARG A 34 -8.80 9.34 1.40
CA ARG A 34 -8.09 9.79 0.19
C ARG A 34 -8.31 8.74 -0.90
N LYS A 35 -7.78 9.00 -2.07
CA LYS A 35 -7.88 8.06 -3.20
C LYS A 35 -6.51 7.51 -3.53
N ASP A 36 -6.46 6.21 -3.78
CA ASP A 36 -5.22 5.59 -4.23
C ASP A 36 -4.97 5.94 -5.70
N CYS A 37 -3.87 5.43 -6.27
CA CYS A 37 -3.49 5.78 -7.64
C CYS A 37 -4.49 5.29 -8.69
N LEU A 38 -5.35 4.36 -8.33
CA LEU A 38 -6.39 3.83 -9.22
C LEU A 38 -7.73 4.50 -8.98
N GLY A 39 -7.80 5.48 -8.09
CA GLY A 39 -9.03 6.19 -7.80
C GLY A 39 -9.91 5.54 -6.75
N ASN A 40 -9.43 4.50 -6.09
CA ASN A 40 -10.19 3.84 -5.04
C ASN A 40 -10.16 4.64 -3.75
N LEU A 41 -11.30 4.75 -3.10
CA LEU A 41 -11.38 5.44 -1.82
C LEU A 41 -10.79 4.57 -0.72
N VAL A 42 -9.88 5.13 0.05
CA VAL A 42 -9.22 4.44 1.15
C VAL A 42 -9.28 5.32 2.40
N ARG A 43 -9.24 4.68 3.56
CA ARG A 43 -9.29 5.37 4.83
C ARG A 43 -8.06 5.02 5.65
N TYR A 44 -7.40 6.04 6.20
CA TYR A 44 -6.13 5.83 6.88
C TYR A 44 -6.22 4.79 7.99
N SER A 45 -7.24 4.88 8.83
CA SER A 45 -7.40 3.97 9.96
C SER A 45 -7.74 2.54 9.57
N ASP A 46 -8.09 2.30 8.31
CA ASP A 46 -8.43 0.96 7.82
C ASP A 46 -7.24 0.23 7.21
N PHE A 47 -6.04 0.65 7.55
CA PHE A 47 -4.83 -0.03 7.09
C PHE A 47 -4.87 -1.51 7.48
N GLY A 48 -4.67 -2.38 6.48
CA GLY A 48 -4.60 -3.82 6.68
C GLY A 48 -5.96 -4.50 6.91
N ASN A 49 -7.05 -3.77 6.82
CA ASN A 49 -8.37 -4.31 7.10
C ASN A 49 -9.09 -4.68 5.81
N ARG A 50 -9.05 -5.97 5.46
CA ARG A 50 -9.73 -6.46 4.26
C ARG A 50 -11.22 -6.64 4.42
N HIS A 51 -11.74 -6.42 5.63
CA HIS A 51 -13.17 -6.43 5.88
C HIS A 51 -13.80 -5.06 5.66
N SER A 52 -12.99 -4.03 5.54
CA SER A 52 -13.48 -2.69 5.29
C SER A 52 -13.54 -2.41 3.80
N PRO A 53 -14.58 -1.70 3.33
CA PRO A 53 -14.61 -1.24 1.93
C PRO A 53 -13.56 -0.16 1.64
N PHE A 54 -12.88 0.34 2.66
CA PHE A 54 -11.85 1.38 2.53
C PHE A 54 -10.48 0.90 2.98
N GLY A 55 -10.31 -0.40 3.18
CA GLY A 55 -9.06 -0.97 3.62
C GLY A 55 -7.96 -0.82 2.57
N TRP A 56 -6.74 -0.67 3.03
CA TRP A 56 -5.61 -0.47 2.13
C TRP A 56 -4.38 -1.14 2.70
N GLU A 57 -3.40 -1.31 1.83
CA GLU A 57 -2.17 -2.02 2.16
C GLU A 57 -1.00 -1.30 1.54
N LEU A 58 0.19 -1.58 2.04
CA LEU A 58 1.40 -1.09 1.40
C LEU A 58 1.64 -1.91 0.13
N ASP A 59 1.99 -1.21 -0.94
CA ASP A 59 2.23 -1.83 -2.22
C ASP A 59 3.55 -1.31 -2.77
N TYR A 60 4.34 -2.20 -3.36
CA TYR A 60 5.57 -1.80 -4.01
C TYR A 60 5.26 -1.34 -5.43
N ILE A 61 5.62 -0.10 -5.73
CA ILE A 61 5.38 0.45 -7.07
C ILE A 61 6.07 -0.42 -8.10
N VAL A 62 7.35 -0.74 -7.86
CA VAL A 62 8.07 -1.76 -8.61
C VAL A 62 8.16 -2.97 -7.70
N PRO A 63 7.58 -4.12 -8.10
CA PRO A 63 7.60 -5.32 -7.27
C PRO A 63 9.03 -5.74 -6.94
N ARG A 64 9.21 -6.29 -5.76
CA ARG A 64 10.53 -6.73 -5.31
C ARG A 64 11.10 -7.81 -6.21
N SER A 65 10.25 -8.68 -6.72
CA SER A 65 10.66 -9.71 -7.66
C SER A 65 11.22 -9.14 -8.96
N LEU A 66 10.92 -7.89 -9.27
CA LEU A 66 11.40 -7.20 -10.46
C LEU A 66 12.47 -6.16 -10.12
N GLY A 67 13.08 -6.28 -8.96
CA GLY A 67 14.16 -5.38 -8.57
C GLY A 67 13.73 -4.17 -7.76
N GLY A 68 12.46 -4.10 -7.36
CA GLY A 68 11.97 -2.99 -6.56
C GLY A 68 12.59 -2.97 -5.17
N SER A 69 12.84 -1.76 -4.66
CA SER A 69 13.43 -1.59 -3.34
C SER A 69 12.34 -1.55 -2.27
N THR A 70 12.76 -1.62 -1.01
CA THR A 70 11.89 -1.43 0.13
C THR A 70 11.89 0.02 0.62
N ASP A 71 12.52 0.91 -0.13
CA ASP A 71 12.59 2.32 0.25
C ASP A 71 11.22 2.99 0.18
N PRO A 72 10.99 4.01 1.01
CA PRO A 72 9.70 4.71 1.01
C PRO A 72 9.28 5.22 -0.35
N GLU A 73 10.21 5.63 -1.20
CA GLU A 73 9.85 6.14 -2.52
C GLU A 73 9.31 5.06 -3.45
N ASN A 74 9.48 3.78 -3.10
CA ASN A 74 8.91 2.67 -3.87
C ASN A 74 7.62 2.14 -3.26
N LEU A 75 7.06 2.85 -2.29
CA LEU A 75 5.83 2.43 -1.62
C LEU A 75 4.66 3.31 -2.01
N GLN A 76 3.49 2.72 -2.07
CA GLN A 76 2.25 3.45 -2.25
C GLN A 76 1.14 2.76 -1.48
N ALA A 77 0.10 3.52 -1.13
CA ALA A 77 -1.10 2.96 -0.54
C ALA A 77 -1.99 2.46 -1.66
N LEU A 78 -2.50 1.25 -1.52
CA LEU A 78 -3.36 0.67 -2.54
C LEU A 78 -4.50 -0.07 -1.85
N HIS A 79 -5.72 0.12 -2.36
CA HIS A 79 -6.89 -0.58 -1.83
C HIS A 79 -6.65 -2.09 -1.87
N TRP A 80 -7.11 -2.81 -0.85
CA TRP A 80 -6.79 -4.23 -0.74
C TRP A 80 -7.33 -5.05 -1.92
N LYS A 81 -8.45 -4.64 -2.51
CA LYS A 81 -8.97 -5.35 -3.70
C LYS A 81 -8.04 -5.16 -4.89
N ALA A 82 -7.40 -4.01 -4.99
CA ALA A 82 -6.47 -3.75 -6.07
C ALA A 82 -5.17 -4.53 -5.88
N THR A 83 -4.69 -4.67 -4.65
CA THR A 83 -3.50 -5.50 -4.42
C THR A 83 -3.79 -6.95 -4.74
N ALA A 84 -4.96 -7.45 -4.36
CA ALA A 84 -5.36 -8.81 -4.66
C ALA A 84 -5.47 -9.03 -6.18
N ALA A 85 -6.06 -8.07 -6.89
CA ALA A 85 -6.20 -8.17 -8.34
C ALA A 85 -4.84 -8.16 -9.04
N ARG A 86 -3.90 -7.32 -8.56
CA ARG A 86 -2.56 -7.29 -9.12
C ARG A 86 -1.89 -8.65 -8.98
N ASN A 87 -2.01 -9.27 -7.83
CA ASN A 87 -1.43 -10.58 -7.60
C ASN A 87 -2.02 -11.62 -8.53
N GLU A 88 -3.31 -11.54 -8.79
CA GLU A 88 -3.99 -12.47 -9.68
C GLU A 88 -3.58 -12.30 -11.14
N HIS A 89 -3.23 -11.06 -11.53
CA HIS A 89 -2.85 -10.77 -12.90
C HIS A 89 -1.38 -10.97 -13.21
N VAL A 90 -0.57 -11.22 -12.19
CA VAL A 90 0.86 -11.44 -12.38
C VAL A 90 1.06 -12.82 -13.03
N PRO A 91 1.94 -12.93 -14.03
CA PRO A 91 2.20 -14.23 -14.67
C PRO A 91 2.62 -15.30 -13.66
N ALA A 92 2.22 -16.54 -13.93
CA ALA A 92 2.49 -17.65 -13.02
C ALA A 92 3.98 -17.79 -12.68
N SER A 93 4.85 -17.48 -13.64
CA SER A 93 6.28 -17.56 -13.41
C SER A 93 6.75 -16.61 -12.34
N ILE A 94 6.11 -15.46 -12.21
CA ILE A 94 6.45 -14.48 -11.20
C ILE A 94 5.82 -14.88 -9.86
N HIS A 95 4.61 -15.41 -9.89
CA HIS A 95 3.93 -15.86 -8.67
C HIS A 95 4.71 -16.94 -7.94
N ARG A 96 5.50 -17.73 -8.64
CA ARG A 96 6.25 -18.81 -8.02
C ARG A 96 7.47 -18.33 -7.25
N ARG A 97 7.82 -17.07 -7.37
CA ARG A 97 8.96 -16.53 -6.63
C ARG A 97 8.55 -16.24 -5.21
N PRO A 98 9.24 -16.82 -4.23
CA PRO A 98 8.88 -16.57 -2.82
C PRO A 98 8.95 -15.11 -2.44
N ASP A 99 9.94 -14.39 -2.95
CA ASP A 99 10.09 -12.97 -2.65
C ASP A 99 8.93 -12.17 -3.21
N PHE A 100 8.44 -12.53 -4.38
CA PHE A 100 7.29 -11.84 -4.96
C PHE A 100 6.05 -12.08 -4.09
N VAL A 101 5.80 -13.33 -3.72
CA VAL A 101 4.62 -13.68 -2.93
C VAL A 101 4.64 -12.92 -1.60
N THR A 102 5.79 -12.85 -0.96
CA THR A 102 5.91 -12.15 0.32
C THR A 102 5.84 -10.65 0.16
N ALA A 103 6.31 -10.12 -0.94
CA ALA A 103 6.30 -8.68 -1.19
C ALA A 103 4.91 -8.19 -1.59
N ALA A 104 4.17 -9.05 -2.24
CA ALA A 104 2.83 -8.70 -2.67
C ALA A 104 1.84 -8.87 -1.56
#